data_9805cb39393cdb08cb742c421ca26b4d
#
_entry.id   9805cb39393cdb08cb742c421ca26b4d
#
_cell.length_a   1.000
_cell.length_b   1.000
_cell.length_c   1.000
_cell.angle_alpha   90.00
_cell.angle_beta   90.00
_cell.angle_gamma   90.00
#
_symmetry.space_group_name_H-M   'P 1'
#
loop_
_entity.id
_entity.type
_entity.pdbx_description
1 polymer ?
#
loop_
_entity_poly.entity_id
_entity_poly.type
_entity_poly.pdbx_seq_one_letter_code
_entity_poly.pdbx_strand_id
1 'polypeptide(L)'
;MPRFHGYEAEIQRAAEALGYETDFVDDRPSQSVPEKALLRLCPKLLAPRVAGYCERVIRRICGKTYDKVLLISGQSLCFDGRMLDRIRFLNPKADFVLYQWDSLANFPKIRGLYPWFDRIFTFDPGDADRCLGVLYLPLFSIPEFLALGREPVDGAKEDPGGSGDKDAGALDLAYLGTAHPGRYERVEALADALLPVCPRQARWHYLPSRLLYWYRQVVTGCFRGTKPSDFRYKKCSKQERIDLFRRSRVILDSPQDHQTGLTMRCLEAVFSGRKLITTNPAIRSCDFYRPENILVLEPGEAGNEKELAEQVLRFVQTPMVPLPESLCVRYSLSHWLAVVLGETEAAKEPMPEGSAPDPNTYAGRGSA
;
A
#
# COMPACT_ATOMS: atom_id res chain seq x y z
N MET A 1 5.54 1.91 -13.99
CA MET A 1 4.62 1.48 -12.92
C MET A 1 3.17 1.79 -13.27
N PRO A 2 2.17 1.12 -12.71
CA PRO A 2 0.77 1.51 -12.90
C PRO A 2 0.45 2.83 -12.19
N ARG A 3 -0.49 3.61 -12.71
CA ARG A 3 -1.03 4.77 -11.98
C ARG A 3 -1.83 4.29 -10.76
N PHE A 4 -1.36 4.64 -9.58
CA PHE A 4 -1.93 4.14 -8.33
C PHE A 4 -1.95 5.22 -7.25
N HIS A 5 -3.12 5.78 -6.97
CA HIS A 5 -3.38 6.77 -5.90
C HIS A 5 -2.46 8.00 -5.91
N GLY A 6 -1.83 8.33 -7.04
CA GLY A 6 -0.93 9.47 -7.17
C GLY A 6 0.51 9.21 -6.74
N TYR A 7 0.84 8.00 -6.24
CA TYR A 7 2.22 7.68 -5.86
C TYR A 7 3.21 7.74 -7.03
N GLU A 8 2.74 7.50 -8.26
CA GLU A 8 3.56 7.66 -9.46
C GLU A 8 4.12 9.08 -9.60
N ALA A 9 3.32 10.09 -9.27
CA ALA A 9 3.76 11.49 -9.31
C ALA A 9 4.68 11.84 -8.14
N GLU A 10 4.46 11.24 -6.96
CA GLU A 10 5.34 11.42 -5.80
C GLU A 10 6.73 10.84 -6.06
N ILE A 11 6.78 9.62 -6.62
CA ILE A 11 8.05 8.95 -6.96
C ILE A 11 8.81 9.73 -8.03
N GLN A 12 8.11 10.27 -9.05
CA GLN A 12 8.75 11.13 -10.05
C GLN A 12 9.37 12.39 -9.42
N ARG A 13 8.61 13.09 -8.58
CA ARG A 13 9.12 14.28 -7.86
C ARG A 13 10.31 13.95 -6.95
N ALA A 14 10.28 12.81 -6.28
CA ALA A 14 11.39 12.36 -5.45
C ALA A 14 12.63 12.04 -6.31
N ALA A 15 12.46 11.45 -7.50
CA ALA A 15 13.56 11.20 -8.42
C ALA A 15 14.15 12.51 -8.98
N GLU A 16 13.30 13.47 -9.34
CA GLU A 16 13.72 14.80 -9.77
C GLU A 16 14.49 15.55 -8.68
N ALA A 17 14.07 15.41 -7.41
CA ALA A 17 14.78 15.97 -6.26
C ALA A 17 16.15 15.31 -6.02
N LEU A 18 16.35 14.06 -6.47
CA LEU A 18 17.66 13.39 -6.50
C LEU A 18 18.49 13.72 -7.75
N GLY A 19 17.99 14.59 -8.63
CA GLY A 19 18.70 15.05 -9.84
C GLY A 19 18.44 14.20 -11.10
N TYR A 20 17.49 13.29 -11.07
CA TYR A 20 17.12 12.48 -12.25
C TYR A 20 16.11 13.17 -13.13
N GLU A 21 16.31 13.13 -14.45
CA GLU A 21 15.23 13.32 -15.41
C GLU A 21 14.41 12.04 -15.53
N THR A 22 13.08 12.14 -15.49
CA THR A 22 12.22 10.97 -15.47
C THR A 22 11.28 10.88 -16.67
N ASP A 23 11.19 9.71 -17.27
CA ASP A 23 10.17 9.35 -18.25
C ASP A 23 9.21 8.34 -17.64
N PHE A 24 8.02 8.80 -17.27
CA PHE A 24 6.99 7.90 -16.72
C PHE A 24 6.32 7.10 -17.84
N VAL A 25 6.24 5.80 -17.65
CA VAL A 25 5.47 4.88 -18.49
C VAL A 25 4.49 4.10 -17.63
N ASP A 26 3.20 4.13 -18.01
CA ASP A 26 2.17 3.33 -17.32
C ASP A 26 2.32 1.85 -17.68
N ASP A 27 2.24 0.97 -16.68
CA ASP A 27 2.24 -0.49 -16.87
C ASP A 27 0.87 -0.99 -17.42
N ARG A 28 0.02 -0.10 -17.89
CA ARG A 28 -1.30 -0.43 -18.41
C ARG A 28 -1.61 0.40 -19.65
N PRO A 29 -2.11 -0.24 -20.73
CA PRO A 29 -2.43 0.46 -21.97
C PRO A 29 -3.63 1.39 -21.83
N SER A 30 -4.43 1.23 -20.79
CA SER A 30 -5.63 2.01 -20.52
C SER A 30 -5.94 2.13 -19.04
N GLN A 31 -6.56 3.25 -18.65
CA GLN A 31 -7.09 3.49 -17.32
C GLN A 31 -8.58 3.12 -17.19
N SER A 32 -9.23 2.74 -18.29
CA SER A 32 -10.63 2.31 -18.32
C SER A 32 -10.87 1.06 -17.47
N VAL A 33 -11.89 1.08 -16.63
CA VAL A 33 -12.23 -0.04 -15.73
C VAL A 33 -12.59 -1.31 -16.52
N PRO A 34 -13.43 -1.26 -17.58
CA PRO A 34 -13.77 -2.47 -18.35
C PRO A 34 -12.54 -3.02 -19.10
N GLU A 35 -11.65 -2.18 -19.63
CA GLU A 35 -10.45 -2.67 -20.31
C GLU A 35 -9.46 -3.31 -19.33
N LYS A 36 -9.31 -2.78 -18.12
CA LYS A 36 -8.51 -3.43 -17.06
C LYS A 36 -9.07 -4.79 -16.65
N ALA A 37 -10.38 -4.90 -16.54
CA ALA A 37 -11.04 -6.18 -16.26
C ALA A 37 -10.81 -7.17 -17.40
N LEU A 38 -11.01 -6.74 -18.64
CA LEU A 38 -10.81 -7.57 -19.82
C LEU A 38 -9.35 -8.01 -19.98
N LEU A 39 -8.39 -7.12 -19.71
CA LEU A 39 -6.97 -7.44 -19.76
C LEU A 39 -6.57 -8.53 -18.74
N ARG A 40 -7.24 -8.59 -17.60
CA ARG A 40 -7.02 -9.63 -16.57
C ARG A 40 -7.72 -10.95 -16.89
N LEU A 41 -8.95 -10.89 -17.40
CA LEU A 41 -9.78 -12.06 -17.65
C LEU A 41 -9.49 -12.73 -19.00
N CYS A 42 -9.29 -11.91 -20.05
CA CYS A 42 -9.10 -12.36 -21.41
C CYS A 42 -7.98 -11.56 -22.12
N PRO A 43 -6.71 -11.66 -21.66
CA PRO A 43 -5.61 -10.87 -22.20
C PRO A 43 -5.40 -11.03 -23.71
N LYS A 44 -5.73 -12.20 -24.25
CA LYS A 44 -5.63 -12.49 -25.70
C LYS A 44 -6.51 -11.55 -26.56
N LEU A 45 -7.65 -11.12 -26.07
CA LEU A 45 -8.55 -10.20 -26.82
C LEU A 45 -7.96 -8.80 -26.94
N LEU A 46 -7.12 -8.39 -26.01
CA LEU A 46 -6.46 -7.09 -26.01
C LEU A 46 -5.01 -7.14 -26.52
N ALA A 47 -4.51 -8.32 -26.92
CA ALA A 47 -3.14 -8.48 -27.38
C ALA A 47 -2.72 -7.46 -28.47
N PRO A 48 -3.53 -7.15 -29.52
CA PRO A 48 -3.16 -6.13 -30.51
C PRO A 48 -3.05 -4.72 -29.92
N ARG A 49 -3.90 -4.38 -28.94
CA ARG A 49 -3.83 -3.08 -28.24
C ARG A 49 -2.61 -2.98 -27.33
N VAL A 50 -2.29 -4.07 -26.62
CA VAL A 50 -1.08 -4.16 -25.80
C VAL A 50 0.16 -4.01 -26.70
N ALA A 51 0.22 -4.76 -27.80
CA ALA A 51 1.32 -4.66 -28.78
C ALA A 51 1.47 -3.23 -29.34
N GLY A 52 0.38 -2.61 -29.78
CA GLY A 52 0.38 -1.23 -30.24
C GLY A 52 0.81 -0.22 -29.16
N TYR A 53 0.48 -0.48 -27.89
CA TYR A 53 0.96 0.31 -26.77
C TYR A 53 2.46 0.14 -26.57
N CYS A 54 2.96 -1.10 -26.53
CA CYS A 54 4.38 -1.41 -26.40
C CYS A 54 5.21 -0.76 -27.53
N GLU A 55 4.70 -0.79 -28.79
CA GLU A 55 5.36 -0.11 -29.92
C GLU A 55 5.44 1.41 -29.72
N ARG A 56 4.41 2.03 -29.17
CA ARG A 56 4.44 3.46 -28.84
C ARG A 56 5.47 3.77 -27.75
N VAL A 57 5.56 2.92 -26.73
CA VAL A 57 6.56 3.07 -25.67
C VAL A 57 7.97 2.97 -26.25
N ILE A 58 8.25 1.92 -27.05
CA ILE A 58 9.56 1.74 -27.70
C ILE A 58 9.91 2.95 -28.57
N ARG A 59 8.98 3.45 -29.39
CA ARG A 59 9.23 4.65 -30.21
C ARG A 59 9.53 5.90 -29.38
N ARG A 60 8.89 6.04 -28.21
CA ARG A 60 9.11 7.17 -27.30
C ARG A 60 10.50 7.15 -26.65
N ILE A 61 11.04 5.99 -26.34
CA ILE A 61 12.34 5.82 -25.71
C ILE A 61 13.49 5.65 -26.73
N CYS A 62 13.18 5.39 -27.98
CA CYS A 62 14.16 5.24 -29.03
C CYS A 62 14.96 6.55 -29.23
N GLY A 63 16.28 6.45 -29.23
CA GLY A 63 17.18 7.60 -29.32
C GLY A 63 17.45 8.33 -28.01
N LYS A 64 16.84 7.88 -26.91
CA LYS A 64 17.17 8.31 -25.56
C LYS A 64 18.07 7.28 -24.86
N THR A 65 18.93 7.75 -23.96
CA THR A 65 19.75 6.91 -23.11
C THR A 65 19.27 7.04 -21.67
N TYR A 66 19.08 5.91 -21.00
CA TYR A 66 18.69 5.86 -19.60
C TYR A 66 19.77 5.17 -18.77
N ASP A 67 20.06 5.71 -17.59
CA ASP A 67 20.95 5.10 -16.62
C ASP A 67 20.20 4.06 -15.77
N LYS A 68 18.92 4.26 -15.53
CA LYS A 68 18.07 3.39 -14.71
C LYS A 68 16.74 3.07 -15.39
N VAL A 69 16.31 1.82 -15.29
CA VAL A 69 14.96 1.37 -15.67
C VAL A 69 14.30 0.76 -14.44
N LEU A 70 13.37 1.51 -13.84
CA LEU A 70 12.67 1.07 -12.64
C LEU A 70 11.26 0.59 -12.97
N LEU A 71 10.99 -0.69 -12.77
CA LEU A 71 9.65 -1.27 -12.80
C LEU A 71 9.10 -1.42 -11.38
N ILE A 72 8.04 -0.70 -11.05
CA ILE A 72 7.29 -0.89 -9.81
C ILE A 72 5.97 -1.55 -10.19
N SER A 73 5.80 -2.82 -9.81
CA SER A 73 4.61 -3.57 -10.21
C SER A 73 4.39 -4.79 -9.31
N GLY A 74 3.13 -5.12 -9.05
CA GLY A 74 2.75 -6.41 -8.46
C GLY A 74 2.43 -7.43 -9.55
N GLN A 75 1.82 -6.95 -10.65
CA GLN A 75 1.51 -7.73 -11.83
C GLN A 75 1.68 -6.84 -13.06
N SER A 76 2.79 -7.02 -13.78
CA SER A 76 2.95 -6.35 -15.07
C SER A 76 1.97 -6.93 -16.09
N LEU A 77 1.20 -6.05 -16.72
CA LEU A 77 0.20 -6.43 -17.72
C LEU A 77 0.66 -6.16 -19.15
N CYS A 78 1.68 -5.31 -19.32
CA CYS A 78 2.18 -4.91 -20.64
C CYS A 78 3.66 -5.21 -20.85
N PHE A 79 4.45 -5.23 -19.77
CA PHE A 79 5.88 -5.48 -19.85
C PHE A 79 6.16 -6.95 -19.58
N ASP A 80 6.15 -7.73 -20.64
CA ASP A 80 6.65 -9.11 -20.65
C ASP A 80 8.16 -9.15 -20.94
N GLY A 81 8.75 -10.36 -20.94
CA GLY A 81 10.17 -10.54 -21.23
C GLY A 81 10.59 -9.95 -22.57
N ARG A 82 9.76 -10.08 -23.61
CA ARG A 82 10.07 -9.54 -24.95
C ARG A 82 10.16 -8.02 -24.94
N MET A 83 9.28 -7.37 -24.20
CA MET A 83 9.31 -5.92 -24.06
C MET A 83 10.53 -5.47 -23.28
N LEU A 84 10.88 -6.18 -22.20
CA LEU A 84 12.08 -5.90 -21.41
C LEU A 84 13.36 -6.14 -22.19
N ASP A 85 13.45 -7.19 -23.03
CA ASP A 85 14.56 -7.41 -23.95
C ASP A 85 14.76 -6.22 -24.90
N ARG A 86 13.69 -5.70 -25.47
CA ARG A 86 13.75 -4.54 -26.37
C ARG A 86 14.21 -3.27 -25.66
N ILE A 87 13.72 -3.04 -24.41
CA ILE A 87 14.16 -1.89 -23.61
C ILE A 87 15.64 -2.02 -23.28
N ARG A 88 16.10 -3.22 -22.87
CA ARG A 88 17.50 -3.49 -22.55
C ARG A 88 18.39 -3.37 -23.79
N PHE A 89 17.95 -3.84 -24.96
CA PHE A 89 18.68 -3.68 -26.22
C PHE A 89 18.92 -2.20 -26.56
N LEU A 90 17.93 -1.34 -26.32
CA LEU A 90 18.08 0.11 -26.52
C LEU A 90 18.94 0.78 -25.44
N ASN A 91 19.04 0.20 -24.27
CA ASN A 91 19.74 0.75 -23.10
C ASN A 91 20.61 -0.32 -22.41
N PRO A 92 21.66 -0.83 -23.09
CA PRO A 92 22.45 -1.97 -22.60
C PRO A 92 23.27 -1.68 -21.34
N LYS A 93 23.48 -0.41 -21.00
CA LYS A 93 24.21 0.02 -19.81
C LYS A 93 23.29 0.42 -18.63
N ALA A 94 21.98 0.45 -18.86
CA ALA A 94 21.04 0.81 -17.82
C ALA A 94 20.96 -0.26 -16.72
N ASP A 95 20.84 0.16 -15.48
CA ASP A 95 20.56 -0.69 -14.35
C ASP A 95 19.04 -0.94 -14.27
N PHE A 96 18.64 -2.20 -14.40
CA PHE A 96 17.23 -2.60 -14.38
C PHE A 96 16.84 -3.03 -12.97
N VAL A 97 15.89 -2.32 -12.38
CA VAL A 97 15.43 -2.54 -11.02
C VAL A 97 13.95 -2.88 -11.01
N LEU A 98 13.59 -3.96 -10.33
CA LEU A 98 12.21 -4.30 -10.01
C LEU A 98 11.93 -4.00 -8.54
N TYR A 99 10.90 -3.22 -8.28
CA TYR A 99 10.29 -3.15 -6.96
C TYR A 99 8.92 -3.82 -7.02
N GLN A 100 8.80 -4.95 -6.33
CA GLN A 100 7.58 -5.73 -6.27
C GLN A 100 6.65 -5.13 -5.21
N TRP A 101 5.54 -4.55 -5.67
CA TRP A 101 4.58 -3.80 -4.86
C TRP A 101 3.45 -4.65 -4.26
N ASP A 102 3.30 -5.87 -4.70
CA ASP A 102 2.30 -6.82 -4.22
C ASP A 102 2.99 -8.15 -3.87
N SER A 103 2.41 -8.91 -2.92
CA SER A 103 2.93 -10.21 -2.52
C SER A 103 2.83 -11.24 -3.65
N LEU A 104 3.82 -12.12 -3.74
CA LEU A 104 3.83 -13.29 -4.65
C LEU A 104 2.65 -14.23 -4.41
N ALA A 105 2.13 -14.29 -3.18
CA ALA A 105 0.92 -15.05 -2.89
C ALA A 105 -0.27 -14.57 -3.73
N ASN A 106 -0.35 -13.26 -3.99
CA ASN A 106 -1.40 -12.65 -4.80
C ASN A 106 -1.07 -12.63 -6.29
N PHE A 107 0.20 -12.43 -6.66
CA PHE A 107 0.65 -12.26 -8.05
C PHE A 107 1.92 -13.07 -8.37
N PRO A 108 1.88 -14.41 -8.37
CA PRO A 108 3.06 -15.25 -8.52
C PRO A 108 3.76 -15.13 -9.88
N LYS A 109 3.03 -14.69 -10.91
CA LYS A 109 3.56 -14.60 -12.29
C LYS A 109 4.67 -13.57 -12.46
N ILE A 110 4.80 -12.59 -11.57
CA ILE A 110 5.86 -11.57 -11.64
C ILE A 110 7.26 -12.19 -11.55
N ARG A 111 7.41 -13.34 -10.88
CA ARG A 111 8.68 -14.09 -10.82
C ARG A 111 9.24 -14.45 -12.20
N GLY A 112 8.38 -14.63 -13.18
CA GLY A 112 8.79 -14.88 -14.55
C GLY A 112 9.58 -13.74 -15.19
N LEU A 113 9.53 -12.54 -14.60
CA LEU A 113 10.28 -11.37 -15.08
C LEU A 113 11.62 -11.16 -14.35
N TYR A 114 11.90 -11.87 -13.27
CA TYR A 114 13.12 -11.70 -12.48
C TYR A 114 14.43 -11.74 -13.28
N PRO A 115 14.60 -12.64 -14.29
CA PRO A 115 15.83 -12.72 -15.07
C PRO A 115 16.20 -11.45 -15.85
N TRP A 116 15.26 -10.52 -16.01
CA TRP A 116 15.50 -9.25 -16.72
C TRP A 116 15.98 -8.11 -15.81
N PHE A 117 16.06 -8.34 -14.49
CA PHE A 117 16.41 -7.29 -13.53
C PHE A 117 17.74 -7.59 -12.86
N ASP A 118 18.54 -6.54 -12.70
CA ASP A 118 19.84 -6.59 -12.03
C ASP A 118 19.66 -6.58 -10.50
N ARG A 119 18.59 -5.90 -10.03
CA ARG A 119 18.19 -5.85 -8.62
C ARG A 119 16.69 -5.98 -8.47
N ILE A 120 16.27 -6.73 -7.47
CA ILE A 120 14.87 -7.00 -7.19
C ILE A 120 14.59 -6.72 -5.72
N PHE A 121 13.62 -5.87 -5.47
CA PHE A 121 13.13 -5.56 -4.13
C PHE A 121 11.68 -6.02 -3.97
N THR A 122 11.32 -6.37 -2.75
CA THR A 122 9.94 -6.64 -2.35
C THR A 122 9.61 -5.96 -1.03
N PHE A 123 8.36 -5.54 -0.88
CA PHE A 123 7.85 -5.01 0.39
C PHE A 123 7.39 -6.12 1.35
N ASP A 124 7.30 -7.37 0.88
CA ASP A 124 6.81 -8.51 1.64
C ASP A 124 8.01 -9.33 2.15
N PRO A 125 8.29 -9.35 3.48
CA PRO A 125 9.42 -10.07 4.03
C PRO A 125 9.34 -11.56 3.75
N GLY A 126 8.14 -12.18 3.77
CA GLY A 126 7.99 -13.58 3.45
C GLY A 126 8.32 -13.93 1.99
N ASP A 127 8.24 -12.97 1.06
CA ASP A 127 8.68 -13.16 -0.32
C ASP A 127 10.21 -13.06 -0.44
N ALA A 128 10.84 -12.14 0.30
CA ALA A 128 12.30 -12.03 0.36
C ALA A 128 12.94 -13.30 0.92
N ASP A 129 12.39 -13.86 2.00
CA ASP A 129 12.88 -15.07 2.64
C ASP A 129 12.80 -16.31 1.70
N ARG A 130 11.76 -16.35 0.86
CA ARG A 130 11.50 -17.48 -0.04
C ARG A 130 12.17 -17.38 -1.40
N CYS A 131 12.69 -16.22 -1.78
CA CYS A 131 13.22 -15.97 -3.12
C CYS A 131 14.66 -15.49 -3.06
N LEU A 132 15.61 -16.37 -3.40
CA LEU A 132 17.02 -16.00 -3.48
C LEU A 132 17.24 -14.82 -4.42
N GLY A 133 18.01 -13.82 -3.99
CA GLY A 133 18.34 -12.62 -4.76
C GLY A 133 17.26 -11.54 -4.74
N VAL A 134 16.19 -11.73 -3.97
CA VAL A 134 15.18 -10.70 -3.73
C VAL A 134 15.44 -10.02 -2.39
N LEU A 135 15.59 -8.70 -2.40
CA LEU A 135 15.91 -7.90 -1.22
C LEU A 135 14.63 -7.37 -0.58
N TYR A 136 14.54 -7.46 0.74
CA TYR A 136 13.45 -6.83 1.48
C TYR A 136 13.70 -5.31 1.57
N LEU A 137 12.72 -4.54 1.15
CA LEU A 137 12.66 -3.11 1.37
C LEU A 137 11.20 -2.74 1.65
N PRO A 138 10.86 -2.29 2.87
CA PRO A 138 9.50 -1.91 3.21
C PRO A 138 9.00 -0.78 2.30
N LEU A 139 7.68 -0.60 2.24
CA LEU A 139 7.07 0.58 1.63
C LEU A 139 7.49 1.86 2.38
N PHE A 140 7.03 3.00 1.94
CA PHE A 140 7.46 4.31 2.40
C PHE A 140 6.28 5.18 2.85
N SER A 141 6.58 6.26 3.56
CA SER A 141 5.64 7.37 3.81
C SER A 141 6.01 8.56 2.93
N ILE A 142 4.99 9.23 2.37
CA ILE A 142 5.19 10.44 1.57
C ILE A 142 5.40 11.67 2.48
N PRO A 143 6.03 12.75 1.98
CA PRO A 143 6.38 13.92 2.79
C PRO A 143 5.21 14.51 3.57
N GLU A 144 4.01 14.51 3.00
CA GLU A 144 2.82 15.10 3.63
C GLU A 144 2.38 14.35 4.90
N PHE A 145 2.50 13.02 4.93
CA PHE A 145 2.20 12.26 6.16
C PHE A 145 3.31 12.44 7.21
N LEU A 146 4.58 12.52 6.79
CA LEU A 146 5.67 12.85 7.69
C LEU A 146 5.51 14.25 8.29
N ALA A 147 5.08 15.22 7.51
CA ALA A 147 4.77 16.58 7.98
C ALA A 147 3.61 16.57 8.98
N LEU A 148 2.54 15.81 8.68
CA LEU A 148 1.40 15.66 9.57
C LEU A 148 1.80 15.06 10.93
N GLY A 149 2.78 14.13 10.96
CA GLY A 149 3.31 13.54 12.19
C GLY A 149 4.08 14.51 13.08
N ARG A 150 4.54 15.64 12.53
CA ARG A 150 5.20 16.73 13.26
C ARG A 150 4.24 17.80 13.78
N GLU A 151 2.99 17.79 13.27
CA GLU A 151 1.95 18.68 13.80
C GLU A 151 1.55 18.20 15.21
N PRO A 152 1.38 19.10 16.19
CA PRO A 152 0.80 18.73 17.48
C PRO A 152 -0.52 18.00 17.28
N VAL A 153 -0.71 16.87 17.94
CA VAL A 153 -1.99 16.18 17.98
C VAL A 153 -2.91 16.97 18.91
N ASP A 154 -3.37 18.14 18.45
CA ASP A 154 -4.38 18.92 19.16
C ASP A 154 -5.68 18.12 19.12
N GLY A 155 -6.03 17.54 20.26
CA GLY A 155 -7.38 17.08 20.49
C GLY A 155 -8.32 18.24 20.31
N ALA A 156 -9.17 18.14 19.29
CA ALA A 156 -10.35 18.99 19.10
C ALA A 156 -10.15 20.48 19.37
N LYS A 157 -9.44 21.19 18.50
CA LYS A 157 -9.80 22.58 18.26
C LYS A 157 -11.04 22.57 17.36
N GLU A 158 -12.18 22.88 17.93
CA GLU A 158 -13.32 23.38 17.19
C GLU A 158 -12.80 24.54 16.34
N ASP A 159 -12.84 24.40 15.00
CA ASP A 159 -12.48 25.46 14.08
C ASP A 159 -13.59 26.52 14.14
N PRO A 160 -13.35 27.72 14.70
CA PRO A 160 -14.40 28.72 14.90
C PRO A 160 -14.73 29.56 13.65
N GLY A 161 -14.36 29.07 12.45
CA GLY A 161 -14.62 29.91 11.28
C GLY A 161 -14.23 29.35 9.93
N GLY A 162 -14.82 28.26 9.46
CA GLY A 162 -14.57 27.83 8.10
C GLY A 162 -15.65 26.94 7.52
N SER A 163 -16.30 27.41 6.49
CA SER A 163 -17.09 26.71 5.45
C SER A 163 -17.86 25.44 5.84
N GLY A 164 -19.10 25.59 5.95
CA GLY A 164 -20.35 24.83 5.87
C GLY A 164 -20.38 23.31 5.57
N ASP A 165 -19.33 22.54 5.79
CA ASP A 165 -19.38 21.08 5.67
C ASP A 165 -19.55 20.47 7.08
N LYS A 166 -20.76 19.98 7.35
CA LYS A 166 -21.14 19.40 8.66
C LYS A 166 -20.40 18.10 9.00
N ASP A 167 -19.56 17.56 8.10
CA ASP A 167 -18.70 16.38 8.29
C ASP A 167 -17.27 16.72 8.76
N ALA A 168 -16.94 17.97 9.07
CA ALA A 168 -15.60 18.43 9.42
C ALA A 168 -15.16 18.12 10.88
N GLY A 169 -15.90 17.31 11.63
CA GLY A 169 -15.58 16.95 13.02
C GLY A 169 -14.40 15.97 13.19
N ALA A 170 -13.81 15.96 14.39
CA ALA A 170 -12.81 14.96 14.76
C ALA A 170 -13.38 13.53 14.72
N LEU A 171 -12.60 12.59 14.21
CA LEU A 171 -12.95 11.17 14.12
C LEU A 171 -12.20 10.36 15.19
N ASP A 172 -12.89 9.42 15.79
CA ASP A 172 -12.27 8.49 16.72
C ASP A 172 -11.54 7.38 15.96
N LEU A 173 -12.15 6.87 14.85
CA LEU A 173 -11.59 5.82 14.02
C LEU A 173 -11.82 6.12 12.54
N ALA A 174 -10.82 5.86 11.71
CA ALA A 174 -10.98 5.86 10.27
C ALA A 174 -10.42 4.60 9.60
N TYR A 175 -11.12 4.15 8.59
CA TYR A 175 -10.67 3.13 7.64
C TYR A 175 -10.82 3.65 6.23
N LEU A 176 -9.84 3.38 5.37
CA LEU A 176 -9.98 3.53 3.93
C LEU A 176 -9.30 2.36 3.21
N GLY A 177 -9.94 1.83 2.21
CA GLY A 177 -9.36 0.72 1.42
C GLY A 177 -10.25 0.26 0.30
N THR A 178 -9.68 -0.55 -0.61
CA THR A 178 -10.48 -1.24 -1.62
C THR A 178 -11.28 -2.34 -0.93
N ALA A 179 -12.58 -2.38 -1.20
CA ALA A 179 -13.45 -3.45 -0.71
C ALA A 179 -13.12 -4.76 -1.43
N HIS A 180 -12.37 -5.62 -0.77
CA HIS A 180 -12.17 -7.02 -1.18
C HIS A 180 -13.09 -7.91 -0.35
N PRO A 181 -13.62 -9.00 -0.92
CA PRO A 181 -14.33 -10.01 -0.13
C PRO A 181 -13.49 -10.50 1.05
N GLY A 182 -14.11 -10.83 2.14
CA GLY A 182 -13.45 -11.23 3.39
C GLY A 182 -12.86 -10.06 4.19
N ARG A 183 -12.09 -9.17 3.53
CA ARG A 183 -11.56 -7.98 4.20
C ARG A 183 -12.64 -6.97 4.56
N TYR A 184 -13.64 -6.77 3.69
CA TYR A 184 -14.76 -5.88 3.96
C TYR A 184 -15.48 -6.32 5.24
N GLU A 185 -15.86 -7.58 5.30
CA GLU A 185 -16.60 -8.16 6.42
C GLU A 185 -15.79 -8.08 7.72
N ARG A 186 -14.47 -8.36 7.68
CA ARG A 186 -13.60 -8.23 8.86
C ARG A 186 -13.51 -6.78 9.35
N VAL A 187 -13.35 -5.83 8.44
CA VAL A 187 -13.25 -4.41 8.79
C VAL A 187 -14.54 -3.90 9.40
N GLU A 188 -15.70 -4.25 8.81
CA GLU A 188 -16.99 -3.84 9.34
C GLU A 188 -17.26 -4.46 10.72
N ALA A 189 -16.99 -5.76 10.88
CA ALA A 189 -17.16 -6.43 12.17
C ALA A 189 -16.28 -5.80 13.26
N LEU A 190 -15.02 -5.50 12.97
CA LEU A 190 -14.12 -4.82 13.91
C LEU A 190 -14.61 -3.39 14.20
N ALA A 191 -14.98 -2.64 13.17
CA ALA A 191 -15.42 -1.26 13.35
C ALA A 191 -16.74 -1.19 14.14
N ASP A 192 -17.65 -2.15 13.93
CA ASP A 192 -18.90 -2.25 14.71
C ASP A 192 -18.62 -2.60 16.18
N ALA A 193 -17.75 -3.57 16.45
CA ALA A 193 -17.34 -3.92 17.81
C ALA A 193 -16.67 -2.76 18.55
N LEU A 194 -16.07 -1.80 17.83
CA LEU A 194 -15.42 -0.62 18.38
C LEU A 194 -16.34 0.60 18.54
N LEU A 195 -17.60 0.54 18.08
CA LEU A 195 -18.55 1.66 18.24
C LEU A 195 -18.71 2.18 19.68
N PRO A 196 -18.71 1.31 20.74
CA PRO A 196 -18.84 1.79 22.12
C PRO A 196 -17.68 2.69 22.56
N VAL A 197 -16.48 2.51 21.98
CA VAL A 197 -15.25 3.24 22.35
C VAL A 197 -14.91 4.31 21.32
N CYS A 198 -15.22 4.07 20.07
CA CYS A 198 -14.92 4.94 18.92
C CYS A 198 -16.23 5.23 18.15
N PRO A 199 -17.16 6.05 18.66
CA PRO A 199 -18.47 6.26 18.03
C PRO A 199 -18.40 7.06 16.72
N ARG A 200 -17.44 7.98 16.58
CA ARG A 200 -17.29 8.80 15.38
C ARG A 200 -16.34 8.12 14.40
N GLN A 201 -16.91 7.35 13.47
CA GLN A 201 -16.14 6.56 12.55
C GLN A 201 -16.33 7.01 11.09
N ALA A 202 -15.24 6.94 10.30
CA ALA A 202 -15.28 7.03 8.85
C ALA A 202 -14.79 5.73 8.22
N ARG A 203 -15.66 5.05 7.48
CA ARG A 203 -15.36 3.75 6.84
C ARG A 203 -15.44 3.91 5.33
N TRP A 204 -14.33 4.12 4.67
CA TRP A 204 -14.27 4.40 3.23
C TRP A 204 -13.88 3.15 2.43
N HIS A 205 -14.89 2.43 1.97
CA HIS A 205 -14.73 1.25 1.13
C HIS A 205 -14.82 1.61 -0.35
N TYR A 206 -13.70 1.55 -1.06
CA TYR A 206 -13.67 1.84 -2.48
C TYR A 206 -14.03 0.60 -3.31
N LEU A 207 -14.94 0.76 -4.27
CA LEU A 207 -15.22 -0.19 -5.34
C LEU A 207 -15.07 0.49 -6.70
N PRO A 208 -14.48 -0.18 -7.71
CA PRO A 208 -14.26 0.41 -9.04
C PRO A 208 -15.54 0.82 -9.78
N SER A 209 -16.65 0.12 -9.56
CA SER A 209 -17.92 0.42 -10.22
C SER A 209 -19.12 -0.21 -9.50
N ARG A 210 -20.31 0.36 -9.74
CA ARG A 210 -21.60 -0.22 -9.29
C ARG A 210 -21.89 -1.56 -9.95
N LEU A 211 -21.43 -1.76 -11.19
CA LEU A 211 -21.58 -3.07 -11.87
C LEU A 211 -20.80 -4.16 -11.15
N LEU A 212 -19.58 -3.86 -10.67
CA LEU A 212 -18.79 -4.80 -9.87
C LEU A 212 -19.48 -5.12 -8.53
N TYR A 213 -20.13 -4.12 -7.90
CA TYR A 213 -20.92 -4.34 -6.69
C TYR A 213 -22.02 -5.37 -6.94
N TRP A 214 -22.86 -5.16 -7.98
CA TRP A 214 -23.95 -6.05 -8.31
C TRP A 214 -23.47 -7.44 -8.71
N TYR A 215 -22.38 -7.52 -9.50
CA TYR A 215 -21.76 -8.81 -9.83
C TYR A 215 -21.33 -9.57 -8.57
N ARG A 216 -20.64 -8.90 -7.64
CA ARG A 216 -20.19 -9.54 -6.41
C ARG A 216 -21.33 -9.94 -5.50
N GLN A 217 -22.36 -9.12 -5.38
CA GLN A 217 -23.50 -9.41 -4.53
C GLN A 217 -24.34 -10.58 -5.08
N VAL A 218 -24.64 -10.59 -6.38
CA VAL A 218 -25.54 -11.57 -6.99
C VAL A 218 -24.82 -12.86 -7.37
N VAL A 219 -23.65 -12.76 -8.00
CA VAL A 219 -22.94 -13.92 -8.57
C VAL A 219 -22.03 -14.59 -7.54
N THR A 220 -21.28 -13.81 -6.76
CA THR A 220 -20.32 -14.38 -5.79
C THR A 220 -20.86 -14.44 -4.36
N GLY A 221 -22.02 -13.86 -4.10
CA GLY A 221 -22.63 -13.81 -2.77
C GLY A 221 -21.87 -12.94 -1.75
N CYS A 222 -20.89 -12.14 -2.21
CA CYS A 222 -20.18 -11.19 -1.37
C CYS A 222 -21.04 -9.94 -1.11
N PHE A 223 -20.74 -9.22 -0.02
CA PHE A 223 -21.44 -7.98 0.37
C PHE A 223 -22.95 -8.17 0.61
N ARG A 224 -23.34 -9.33 1.15
CA ARG A 224 -24.74 -9.58 1.53
C ARG A 224 -25.16 -8.59 2.63
N GLY A 225 -26.38 -8.07 2.52
CA GLY A 225 -26.93 -7.10 3.48
C GLY A 225 -26.46 -5.67 3.28
N THR A 226 -25.54 -5.41 2.35
CA THR A 226 -25.05 -4.06 2.06
C THR A 226 -25.88 -3.36 0.98
N LYS A 227 -25.72 -2.03 0.91
CA LYS A 227 -26.30 -1.17 -0.13
C LYS A 227 -25.20 -0.58 -1.00
N PRO A 228 -25.48 -0.20 -2.27
CA PRO A 228 -24.49 0.51 -3.10
C PRO A 228 -23.96 1.79 -2.48
N SER A 229 -24.74 2.45 -1.62
CA SER A 229 -24.33 3.66 -0.89
C SER A 229 -23.24 3.44 0.14
N ASP A 230 -23.01 2.21 0.61
CA ASP A 230 -22.01 1.86 1.61
C ASP A 230 -20.58 1.87 1.01
N PHE A 231 -20.49 2.05 -0.32
CA PHE A 231 -19.25 2.03 -1.07
C PHE A 231 -18.98 3.36 -1.79
N ARG A 232 -17.72 3.74 -1.81
CA ARG A 232 -17.24 4.85 -2.63
C ARG A 232 -16.79 4.35 -4.00
N TYR A 233 -17.32 4.96 -5.07
CA TYR A 233 -16.98 4.61 -6.46
C TYR A 233 -15.95 5.55 -7.08
N LYS A 234 -15.65 6.66 -6.40
CA LYS A 234 -14.57 7.57 -6.75
C LYS A 234 -13.36 7.25 -5.87
N LYS A 235 -12.19 7.15 -6.48
CA LYS A 235 -10.95 7.00 -5.73
C LYS A 235 -10.73 8.21 -4.83
N CYS A 236 -10.29 7.95 -3.61
CA CYS A 236 -9.86 8.97 -2.67
C CYS A 236 -8.65 9.72 -3.26
N SER A 237 -8.70 11.03 -3.31
CA SER A 237 -7.57 11.87 -3.68
C SER A 237 -6.52 11.88 -2.55
N LYS A 238 -5.30 12.34 -2.87
CA LYS A 238 -4.25 12.51 -1.86
C LYS A 238 -4.71 13.44 -0.75
N GLN A 239 -5.32 14.58 -1.10
CA GLN A 239 -5.78 15.56 -0.13
C GLN A 239 -6.88 15.00 0.77
N GLU A 240 -7.92 14.37 0.22
CA GLU A 240 -8.96 13.71 1.01
C GLU A 240 -8.40 12.69 2.00
N ARG A 241 -7.33 11.97 1.60
CA ARG A 241 -6.67 10.98 2.47
C ARG A 241 -5.92 11.66 3.61
N ILE A 242 -5.14 12.70 3.32
CA ILE A 242 -4.42 13.48 4.34
C ILE A 242 -5.41 14.10 5.32
N ASP A 243 -6.50 14.68 4.84
CA ASP A 243 -7.52 15.31 5.68
C ASP A 243 -8.26 14.30 6.54
N LEU A 244 -8.51 13.09 6.00
CA LEU A 244 -9.05 11.98 6.80
C LEU A 244 -8.11 11.63 7.96
N PHE A 245 -6.82 11.46 7.69
CA PHE A 245 -5.83 11.12 8.72
C PHE A 245 -5.67 12.25 9.73
N ARG A 246 -5.63 13.51 9.28
CA ARG A 246 -5.53 14.69 10.17
C ARG A 246 -6.66 14.72 11.20
N ARG A 247 -7.88 14.38 10.80
CA ARG A 247 -9.05 14.38 11.68
C ARG A 247 -9.19 13.13 12.54
N SER A 248 -8.43 12.08 12.27
CA SER A 248 -8.60 10.77 12.91
C SER A 248 -7.62 10.57 14.06
N ARG A 249 -8.11 10.03 15.18
CA ARG A 249 -7.25 9.59 16.30
C ARG A 249 -6.63 8.23 16.01
N VAL A 250 -7.41 7.32 15.46
CA VAL A 250 -7.01 5.94 15.18
C VAL A 250 -7.28 5.61 13.73
N ILE A 251 -6.31 4.97 13.09
CA ILE A 251 -6.45 4.39 11.76
C ILE A 251 -6.58 2.88 11.91
N LEU A 252 -7.59 2.29 11.28
CA LEU A 252 -7.77 0.85 11.19
C LEU A 252 -7.14 0.31 9.92
N ASP A 253 -6.35 -0.74 10.05
CA ASP A 253 -5.77 -1.48 8.92
C ASP A 253 -6.13 -2.96 9.01
N SER A 254 -6.42 -3.53 7.84
CA SER A 254 -6.54 -4.97 7.65
C SER A 254 -5.93 -5.31 6.29
N PRO A 255 -4.85 -6.09 6.23
CA PRO A 255 -4.21 -6.48 4.98
C PRO A 255 -5.09 -7.45 4.18
N GLN A 256 -4.65 -7.77 2.97
CA GLN A 256 -5.21 -8.90 2.22
C GLN A 256 -4.77 -10.22 2.84
N ASP A 257 -5.56 -11.27 2.60
CA ASP A 257 -5.20 -12.62 3.04
C ASP A 257 -3.86 -13.03 2.43
N HIS A 258 -3.05 -13.74 3.21
CA HIS A 258 -1.72 -14.22 2.81
C HIS A 258 -0.64 -13.14 2.54
N GLN A 259 -0.92 -11.87 2.82
CA GLN A 259 0.07 -10.80 2.74
C GLN A 259 0.75 -10.63 4.10
N THR A 260 2.08 -10.77 4.14
CA THR A 260 2.89 -10.49 5.34
C THR A 260 3.43 -9.05 5.34
N GLY A 261 3.67 -8.49 4.17
CA GLY A 261 4.11 -7.11 4.03
C GLY A 261 3.09 -6.09 4.56
N LEU A 262 3.61 -5.00 5.13
CA LEU A 262 2.78 -3.91 5.64
C LEU A 262 2.15 -3.12 4.50
N THR A 263 0.92 -2.68 4.71
CA THR A 263 0.24 -1.82 3.73
C THR A 263 0.78 -0.39 3.79
N MET A 264 0.61 0.39 2.71
CA MET A 264 0.88 1.84 2.73
C MET A 264 0.15 2.54 3.88
N ARG A 265 -1.06 2.10 4.20
CA ARG A 265 -1.88 2.65 5.30
C ARG A 265 -1.22 2.52 6.66
N CYS A 266 -0.56 1.38 6.93
CA CYS A 266 0.21 1.20 8.17
C CYS A 266 1.29 2.27 8.31
N LEU A 267 2.10 2.46 7.27
CA LEU A 267 3.19 3.44 7.29
C LEU A 267 2.65 4.87 7.33
N GLU A 268 1.63 5.17 6.52
CA GLU A 268 0.97 6.49 6.55
C GLU A 268 0.40 6.80 7.93
N ALA A 269 -0.22 5.84 8.62
CA ALA A 269 -0.76 6.04 9.97
C ALA A 269 0.36 6.29 10.99
N VAL A 270 1.33 5.41 11.04
CA VAL A 270 2.43 5.48 12.01
C VAL A 270 3.22 6.77 11.85
N PHE A 271 3.60 7.11 10.63
CA PHE A 271 4.44 8.28 10.35
C PHE A 271 3.65 9.60 10.27
N SER A 272 2.32 9.55 10.28
CA SER A 272 1.47 10.74 10.48
C SER A 272 1.13 11.02 11.94
N GLY A 273 1.75 10.29 12.89
CA GLY A 273 1.48 10.46 14.30
C GLY A 273 0.03 10.06 14.68
N ARG A 274 -0.54 9.06 14.02
CA ARG A 274 -1.86 8.51 14.36
C ARG A 274 -1.71 7.12 14.97
N LYS A 275 -2.57 6.81 15.94
CA LYS A 275 -2.63 5.45 16.46
C LYS A 275 -3.06 4.49 15.36
N LEU A 276 -2.49 3.30 15.35
CA LEU A 276 -2.83 2.27 14.38
C LEU A 276 -3.41 1.05 15.10
N ILE A 277 -4.56 0.59 14.64
CA ILE A 277 -5.07 -0.75 14.95
C ILE A 277 -4.92 -1.58 13.68
N THR A 278 -4.23 -2.71 13.75
CA THR A 278 -4.01 -3.57 12.59
C THR A 278 -4.19 -5.04 12.93
N THR A 279 -4.58 -5.83 11.94
CA THR A 279 -4.62 -7.30 12.04
C THR A 279 -3.38 -7.97 11.44
N ASN A 280 -2.32 -7.20 11.12
CA ASN A 280 -1.06 -7.73 10.59
C ASN A 280 -0.01 -7.86 11.71
N PRO A 281 0.26 -9.07 12.22
CA PRO A 281 1.21 -9.27 13.32
C PRO A 281 2.67 -8.98 12.91
N ALA A 282 3.00 -8.99 11.61
CA ALA A 282 4.36 -8.72 11.13
C ALA A 282 4.86 -7.33 11.53
N ILE A 283 3.97 -6.39 11.86
CA ILE A 283 4.35 -5.05 12.31
C ILE A 283 5.13 -5.07 13.63
N ARG A 284 4.97 -6.11 14.46
CA ARG A 284 5.67 -6.24 15.76
C ARG A 284 7.19 -6.35 15.61
N SER A 285 7.67 -6.85 14.46
CA SER A 285 9.10 -6.97 14.18
C SER A 285 9.73 -5.71 13.58
N CYS A 286 8.93 -4.67 13.31
CA CYS A 286 9.44 -3.42 12.77
C CYS A 286 10.13 -2.58 13.84
N ASP A 287 11.20 -1.90 13.49
CA ASP A 287 11.97 -1.04 14.39
C ASP A 287 11.19 0.18 14.91
N PHE A 288 10.13 0.58 14.21
CA PHE A 288 9.20 1.63 14.63
C PHE A 288 8.04 1.12 15.50
N TYR A 289 7.93 -0.19 15.74
CA TYR A 289 6.84 -0.73 16.56
C TYR A 289 6.91 -0.19 17.99
N ARG A 290 5.80 0.39 18.45
CA ARG A 290 5.59 0.82 19.84
C ARG A 290 4.18 0.42 20.24
N PRO A 291 3.98 -0.38 21.28
CA PRO A 291 2.65 -0.86 21.70
C PRO A 291 1.72 0.30 22.11
N GLU A 292 2.28 1.44 22.50
CA GLU A 292 1.52 2.66 22.79
C GLU A 292 0.91 3.28 21.51
N ASN A 293 1.54 3.08 20.36
CA ASN A 293 1.15 3.67 19.08
C ASN A 293 0.41 2.68 18.19
N ILE A 294 0.65 1.37 18.37
CA ILE A 294 0.21 0.32 17.45
C ILE A 294 -0.39 -0.83 18.25
N LEU A 295 -1.69 -1.06 18.05
CA LEU A 295 -2.40 -2.21 18.59
C LEU A 295 -2.55 -3.26 17.50
N VAL A 296 -2.05 -4.47 17.77
CA VAL A 296 -2.21 -5.62 16.87
C VAL A 296 -3.31 -6.51 17.41
N LEU A 297 -4.36 -6.72 16.62
CA LEU A 297 -5.48 -7.62 16.95
C LEU A 297 -5.24 -8.98 16.32
N GLU A 298 -5.27 -10.03 17.13
CA GLU A 298 -5.11 -11.40 16.63
C GLU A 298 -6.43 -11.94 16.04
N PRO A 299 -6.34 -12.85 15.07
CA PRO A 299 -7.52 -13.55 14.55
C PRO A 299 -8.19 -14.34 15.68
N GLY A 300 -9.46 -14.04 15.98
CA GLY A 300 -10.22 -14.68 17.04
C GLY A 300 -10.44 -13.84 18.30
N GLU A 301 -9.67 -12.78 18.53
CA GLU A 301 -9.89 -11.85 19.66
C GLU A 301 -11.21 -11.06 19.53
N ALA A 302 -11.77 -10.94 18.33
CA ALA A 302 -13.09 -10.34 18.09
C ALA A 302 -14.27 -11.14 18.73
N GLY A 303 -14.01 -12.32 19.30
CA GLY A 303 -15.05 -13.16 19.91
C GLY A 303 -15.57 -12.66 21.27
N ASN A 304 -14.85 -11.74 21.92
CA ASN A 304 -15.29 -11.08 23.14
C ASN A 304 -15.31 -9.56 22.94
N GLU A 305 -16.41 -9.04 22.45
CA GLU A 305 -16.57 -7.61 22.14
C GLU A 305 -16.27 -6.71 23.35
N LYS A 306 -16.60 -7.13 24.56
CA LYS A 306 -16.34 -6.35 25.77
C LYS A 306 -14.84 -6.26 26.07
N GLU A 307 -14.12 -7.36 25.95
CA GLU A 307 -12.67 -7.40 26.18
C GLU A 307 -11.92 -6.60 25.13
N LEU A 308 -12.34 -6.72 23.87
CA LEU A 308 -11.83 -5.93 22.75
C LEU A 308 -12.06 -4.43 23.00
N ALA A 309 -13.26 -4.03 23.41
CA ALA A 309 -13.58 -2.63 23.70
C ALA A 309 -12.71 -2.09 24.85
N GLU A 310 -12.53 -2.85 25.93
CA GLU A 310 -11.67 -2.46 27.05
C GLU A 310 -10.19 -2.36 26.63
N GLN A 311 -9.69 -3.26 25.81
CA GLN A 311 -8.34 -3.23 25.26
C GLN A 311 -8.12 -1.97 24.41
N VAL A 312 -9.05 -1.68 23.49
CA VAL A 312 -8.98 -0.50 22.63
C VAL A 312 -9.14 0.79 23.43
N LEU A 313 -10.01 0.81 24.45
CA LEU A 313 -10.15 1.97 25.34
C LEU A 313 -8.82 2.31 26.03
N ARG A 314 -8.17 1.32 26.63
CA ARG A 314 -6.83 1.49 27.23
C ARG A 314 -5.82 1.98 26.21
N PHE A 315 -5.78 1.37 25.03
CA PHE A 315 -4.89 1.76 23.96
C PHE A 315 -5.10 3.21 23.52
N VAL A 316 -6.35 3.64 23.31
CA VAL A 316 -6.66 5.01 22.87
C VAL A 316 -6.29 6.04 23.94
N GLN A 317 -6.43 5.69 25.25
CA GLN A 317 -6.09 6.57 26.37
C GLN A 317 -4.58 6.65 26.65
N THR A 318 -3.80 5.65 26.25
CA THR A 318 -2.35 5.65 26.42
C THR A 318 -1.73 6.77 25.58
N PRO A 319 -0.85 7.63 26.12
CA PRO A 319 -0.14 8.63 25.35
C PRO A 319 0.69 8.00 24.22
N MET A 320 0.80 8.70 23.11
CA MET A 320 1.68 8.26 22.02
C MET A 320 3.15 8.51 22.36
N VAL A 321 4.00 7.58 21.94
CA VAL A 321 5.46 7.72 22.01
C VAL A 321 5.96 8.30 20.68
N PRO A 322 6.64 9.46 20.68
CA PRO A 322 7.22 10.03 19.47
C PRO A 322 8.22 9.08 18.81
N LEU A 323 8.20 9.01 17.49
CA LEU A 323 9.20 8.27 16.74
C LEU A 323 10.46 9.12 16.55
N PRO A 324 11.67 8.50 16.64
CA PRO A 324 12.92 9.19 16.31
C PRO A 324 12.92 9.69 14.87
N GLU A 325 13.51 10.86 14.62
CA GLU A 325 13.65 11.43 13.28
C GLU A 325 14.40 10.49 12.31
N SER A 326 15.35 9.71 12.82
CA SER A 326 16.06 8.69 12.01
C SER A 326 15.13 7.65 11.39
N LEU A 327 14.05 7.27 12.08
CA LEU A 327 13.02 6.38 11.52
C LEU A 327 12.16 7.12 10.47
N CYS A 328 11.81 8.37 10.73
CA CYS A 328 11.09 9.18 9.76
C CYS A 328 11.87 9.33 8.44
N VAL A 329 13.18 9.53 8.53
CA VAL A 329 14.07 9.57 7.36
C VAL A 329 14.13 8.20 6.68
N ARG A 330 14.35 7.11 7.42
CA ARG A 330 14.47 5.74 6.90
C ARG A 330 13.24 5.30 6.12
N TYR A 331 12.04 5.63 6.60
CA TYR A 331 10.79 5.28 5.96
C TYR A 331 10.23 6.37 5.03
N SER A 332 11.02 7.40 4.73
CA SER A 332 10.64 8.43 3.76
C SER A 332 10.70 7.90 2.32
N LEU A 333 9.86 8.45 1.45
CA LEU A 333 9.91 8.17 0.01
C LEU A 333 11.29 8.48 -0.60
N SER A 334 11.94 9.56 -0.15
CA SER A 334 13.26 9.96 -0.66
C SER A 334 14.32 8.92 -0.34
N HIS A 335 14.36 8.41 0.89
CA HIS A 335 15.29 7.36 1.29
C HIS A 335 14.99 6.05 0.56
N TRP A 336 13.72 5.64 0.53
CA TRP A 336 13.28 4.44 -0.21
C TRP A 336 13.74 4.49 -1.67
N LEU A 337 13.54 5.61 -2.33
CA LEU A 337 13.93 5.77 -3.72
C LEU A 337 15.46 5.77 -3.90
N ALA A 338 16.19 6.42 -3.01
CA ALA A 338 17.67 6.40 -3.01
C ALA A 338 18.20 4.96 -2.88
N VAL A 339 17.61 4.13 -2.01
CA VAL A 339 17.95 2.69 -1.90
C VAL A 339 17.63 1.96 -3.20
N VAL A 340 16.42 2.13 -3.73
CA VAL A 340 15.99 1.47 -4.99
C VAL A 340 16.90 1.86 -6.16
N LEU A 341 17.32 3.12 -6.24
CA LEU A 341 18.22 3.60 -7.31
C LEU A 341 19.70 3.30 -7.05
N GLY A 342 20.05 2.78 -5.86
CA GLY A 342 21.43 2.43 -5.52
C GLY A 342 22.31 3.63 -5.15
N GLU A 343 21.70 4.73 -4.67
CA GLU A 343 22.39 5.97 -4.28
C GLU A 343 22.89 5.92 -2.83
N THR A 344 22.57 4.87 -2.07
CA THR A 344 22.97 4.72 -0.67
C THR A 344 23.74 3.42 -0.46
N GLU A 345 24.66 3.39 0.52
CA GLU A 345 25.36 2.16 0.94
C GLU A 345 24.38 1.09 1.46
N ALA A 346 23.26 1.50 2.04
CA ALA A 346 22.17 0.58 2.44
C ALA A 346 21.58 -0.24 1.27
N ALA A 347 21.83 0.15 0.03
CA ALA A 347 21.48 -0.66 -1.16
C ALA A 347 22.38 -1.89 -1.33
N LYS A 348 23.49 -1.96 -0.61
CA LYS A 348 24.50 -3.01 -0.70
C LYS A 348 24.48 -3.97 0.48
N GLU A 349 23.88 -3.59 1.60
CA GLU A 349 23.79 -4.42 2.79
C GLU A 349 22.38 -4.96 2.96
N PRO A 350 22.20 -6.27 3.27
CA PRO A 350 20.91 -6.76 3.73
C PRO A 350 20.51 -6.01 5.00
N MET A 351 19.22 -5.69 5.16
CA MET A 351 18.70 -5.08 6.39
C MET A 351 19.16 -5.89 7.61
N PRO A 352 19.53 -5.23 8.73
CA PRO A 352 20.07 -5.92 9.89
C PRO A 352 19.15 -7.06 10.33
N GLU A 353 19.77 -8.20 10.66
CA GLU A 353 19.08 -9.35 11.25
C GLU A 353 18.28 -8.88 12.47
N GLY A 354 16.97 -9.06 12.44
CA GLY A 354 16.03 -8.56 13.45
C GLY A 354 14.90 -7.72 12.88
N SER A 355 14.96 -7.29 11.62
CA SER A 355 13.86 -6.61 10.93
C SER A 355 12.95 -7.56 10.13
N ALA A 356 13.35 -8.83 9.95
CA ALA A 356 12.50 -9.87 9.39
C ALA A 356 11.70 -10.57 10.50
N PRO A 357 10.41 -10.83 10.32
CA PRO A 357 9.63 -11.60 11.27
C PRO A 357 10.17 -13.03 11.38
N ASP A 358 10.22 -13.58 12.59
CA ASP A 358 10.55 -14.99 12.85
C ASP A 358 9.66 -15.89 11.96
N PRO A 359 10.25 -16.70 11.07
CA PRO A 359 9.50 -17.60 10.18
C PRO A 359 8.63 -18.61 10.95
N ASN A 360 8.93 -18.88 12.23
CA ASN A 360 8.13 -19.76 13.07
C ASN A 360 6.80 -19.14 13.54
N THR A 361 6.63 -17.83 13.43
CA THR A 361 5.36 -17.16 13.76
C THR A 361 4.22 -17.60 12.82
N TYR A 362 4.52 -18.19 11.69
CA TYR A 362 3.55 -18.61 10.65
C TYR A 362 3.44 -20.12 10.43
N ALA A 363 4.28 -20.94 11.10
CA ALA A 363 4.34 -22.40 10.86
C ALA A 363 3.22 -23.21 11.52
N GLY A 364 2.31 -22.61 12.23
CA GLY A 364 1.30 -23.31 13.01
C GLY A 364 -0.13 -23.17 12.52
N ARG A 365 -0.48 -23.47 11.24
CA ARG A 365 -1.86 -23.85 10.83
C ARG A 365 -1.93 -24.19 9.34
N GLY A 366 -1.40 -25.36 9.03
CA GLY A 366 -1.57 -25.97 7.71
C GLY A 366 -1.76 -27.46 7.85
N SER A 367 -2.85 -27.89 8.52
CA SER A 367 -3.41 -29.25 8.39
C SER A 367 -4.68 -29.34 9.25
N ALA A 368 -5.84 -29.02 8.66
CA ALA A 368 -7.13 -29.69 8.91
C ALA A 368 -8.15 -29.15 7.89
#